data_e42390c629d2a448312d3fc72250c9fd
#
_entry.id   e42390c629d2a448312d3fc72250c9fd
#
_cell.length_a   1.000
_cell.length_b   1.000
_cell.length_c   1.000
_cell.angle_alpha   90.00
_cell.angle_beta   90.00
_cell.angle_gamma   90.00
#
_symmetry.space_group_name_H-M   'P 1'
#
loop_
_entity.id
_entity.type
_entity.pdbx_description
1 polymer ?
#
loop_
_entity_poly.entity_id
_entity_poly.type
_entity_poly.pdbx_seq_one_letter_code
_entity_poly.pdbx_strand_id
1 'polypeptide(L)'
;MRLSLSDYARWWILFAIGIFPICTAAAETAVVDRIVAVVNEDLITLYDLNQAFKPYEANIRALGYSPEREREALFKLRSDLLSRLIDRKLTDQAIKRYNIEVSEKEIDLALERIKEGRSLTDEDLRAGLAEQGLTMEEYRQNFKQQLLRNTLVNREIKSKIVITEDEIKRYYDAHSEKYAGETKYHIWNIFIRFPEFENESAKQRALEKMESVATNLKQGQAFESLAAQKPDSPMDPEGADLGLFRMDELSPHLQKAIKDMKAGDFSPVLETEMGYQIIYVQKIIKTDPQSLEDVKSEIQQTLYDEAVDNRFQTWLQNLREKSHIKIVQ
;
A
#
# COMPACT_ATOMS: atom_id res chain seq x y z
N MET A 1 -92.18 -55.56 1.36
CA MET A 1 -91.37 -55.49 2.59
C MET A 1 -90.67 -54.16 2.61
N ARG A 2 -91.12 -53.22 3.43
CA ARG A 2 -90.66 -51.83 3.52
C ARG A 2 -89.45 -51.80 4.43
N LEU A 3 -88.27 -51.41 3.95
CA LEU A 3 -87.13 -51.07 4.76
C LEU A 3 -87.15 -49.54 4.97
N SER A 4 -87.00 -49.14 6.21
CA SER A 4 -87.24 -47.79 6.68
C SER A 4 -86.03 -46.91 6.45
N LEU A 5 -86.27 -45.62 6.15
CA LEU A 5 -85.35 -44.54 5.85
C LEU A 5 -84.43 -44.15 7.06
N SER A 6 -84.37 -44.92 8.13
CA SER A 6 -83.59 -44.56 9.33
C SER A 6 -82.12 -45.06 9.35
N ASP A 7 -81.74 -45.96 8.44
CA ASP A 7 -80.41 -46.58 8.50
C ASP A 7 -79.35 -45.87 7.70
N TYR A 8 -79.72 -44.91 6.82
CA TYR A 8 -78.75 -44.11 6.06
C TYR A 8 -78.20 -42.89 6.83
N ALA A 9 -78.85 -42.49 7.93
CA ALA A 9 -78.42 -41.34 8.71
C ALA A 9 -77.25 -41.61 9.68
N ARG A 10 -76.91 -42.88 9.93
CA ARG A 10 -75.90 -43.30 10.90
C ARG A 10 -74.48 -43.50 10.29
N TRP A 11 -74.36 -43.56 8.98
CA TRP A 11 -73.09 -43.80 8.32
C TRP A 11 -72.37 -42.53 7.86
N TRP A 12 -73.03 -41.35 7.84
CA TRP A 12 -72.45 -40.07 7.43
C TRP A 12 -71.83 -39.31 8.60
N ILE A 13 -71.88 -39.73 9.81
CA ILE A 13 -71.30 -39.04 10.98
C ILE A 13 -69.87 -39.47 11.28
N LEU A 14 -69.34 -40.52 10.64
CA LEU A 14 -67.98 -41.02 10.90
C LEU A 14 -66.93 -40.60 9.90
N PHE A 15 -67.23 -39.75 8.91
CA PHE A 15 -66.28 -39.32 7.90
C PHE A 15 -65.91 -37.81 7.93
N ALA A 16 -66.34 -37.12 8.98
CA ALA A 16 -66.07 -35.69 9.17
C ALA A 16 -64.96 -35.38 10.20
N ILE A 17 -64.12 -36.40 10.56
CA ILE A 17 -62.98 -36.19 11.42
C ILE A 17 -61.76 -36.33 10.62
N GLY A 18 -61.05 -35.17 10.32
CA GLY A 18 -59.65 -35.21 10.08
C GLY A 18 -59.10 -34.64 8.77
N ILE A 19 -59.47 -33.43 8.45
CA ILE A 19 -58.49 -32.58 7.70
C ILE A 19 -58.32 -31.28 8.49
N PHE A 20 -57.61 -31.38 9.61
CA PHE A 20 -56.99 -30.19 10.21
C PHE A 20 -55.77 -29.90 9.34
N PRO A 21 -55.65 -28.75 8.67
CA PRO A 21 -54.43 -28.37 8.03
C PRO A 21 -53.39 -28.20 9.17
N ILE A 22 -52.41 -29.11 9.23
CA ILE A 22 -51.22 -28.92 10.03
C ILE A 22 -50.53 -27.73 9.36
N CYS A 23 -50.79 -26.52 9.89
CA CYS A 23 -50.03 -25.35 9.63
C CYS A 23 -48.63 -25.63 10.22
N THR A 24 -47.74 -26.21 9.41
CA THR A 24 -46.33 -26.22 9.73
C THR A 24 -45.91 -24.76 9.73
N ALA A 25 -45.92 -24.13 10.89
CA ALA A 25 -45.19 -22.91 11.13
C ALA A 25 -43.72 -23.23 10.75
N ALA A 26 -43.30 -22.80 9.57
CA ALA A 26 -41.90 -22.71 9.27
C ALA A 26 -41.32 -21.81 10.36
N ALA A 27 -40.66 -22.38 11.34
CA ALA A 27 -39.82 -21.62 12.26
C ALA A 27 -38.77 -20.97 11.37
N GLU A 28 -38.92 -19.67 11.10
CA GLU A 28 -37.79 -18.87 10.63
C GLU A 28 -36.67 -19.12 11.62
N THR A 29 -35.69 -19.89 11.21
CA THR A 29 -34.46 -20.01 11.97
C THR A 29 -33.85 -18.62 12.00
N ALA A 30 -34.15 -17.87 13.06
CA ALA A 30 -33.43 -16.64 13.35
C ALA A 30 -31.96 -17.02 13.37
N VAL A 31 -31.21 -16.57 12.36
CA VAL A 31 -29.79 -16.75 12.33
C VAL A 31 -29.21 -15.97 13.51
N VAL A 32 -28.96 -16.69 14.62
CA VAL A 32 -28.31 -16.12 15.79
C VAL A 32 -26.88 -15.88 15.39
N ASP A 33 -26.50 -14.60 15.21
CA ASP A 33 -25.15 -14.24 14.84
C ASP A 33 -24.17 -14.62 15.96
N ARG A 34 -23.04 -15.20 15.59
CA ARG A 34 -22.05 -15.70 16.54
C ARG A 34 -21.18 -14.57 17.05
N ILE A 35 -21.02 -14.43 18.37
CA ILE A 35 -20.08 -13.49 18.98
C ILE A 35 -18.65 -14.00 18.77
N VAL A 36 -17.77 -13.16 18.27
CA VAL A 36 -16.33 -13.46 18.09
C VAL A 36 -15.44 -12.68 19.07
N ALA A 37 -15.92 -11.54 19.58
CA ALA A 37 -15.25 -10.85 20.68
C ALA A 37 -16.23 -10.03 21.51
N VAL A 38 -15.84 -9.79 22.77
CA VAL A 38 -16.52 -8.88 23.70
C VAL A 38 -15.51 -7.81 24.09
N VAL A 39 -15.90 -6.55 23.99
CA VAL A 39 -15.07 -5.37 24.33
C VAL A 39 -15.83 -4.51 25.33
N ASN A 40 -15.55 -4.68 26.62
CA ASN A 40 -16.34 -4.14 27.70
C ASN A 40 -17.83 -4.60 27.59
N GLU A 41 -18.73 -3.68 27.27
CA GLU A 41 -20.16 -3.95 27.06
C GLU A 41 -20.54 -4.17 25.59
N ASP A 42 -19.64 -3.91 24.66
CA ASP A 42 -19.88 -4.04 23.20
C ASP A 42 -19.51 -5.43 22.69
N LEU A 43 -20.32 -5.91 21.75
CA LEU A 43 -20.10 -7.20 21.08
C LEU A 43 -19.53 -6.95 19.68
N ILE A 44 -18.69 -7.88 19.24
CA ILE A 44 -18.26 -8.01 17.84
C ILE A 44 -18.75 -9.37 17.38
N THR A 45 -19.51 -9.37 16.30
CA THR A 45 -20.12 -10.58 15.78
C THR A 45 -19.32 -11.17 14.62
N LEU A 46 -19.63 -12.41 14.27
CA LEU A 46 -19.06 -13.06 13.08
C LEU A 46 -19.49 -12.34 11.80
N TYR A 47 -20.68 -11.79 11.78
CA TYR A 47 -21.17 -10.96 10.68
C TYR A 47 -20.28 -9.72 10.49
N ASP A 48 -20.00 -8.97 11.58
CA ASP A 48 -19.10 -7.80 11.52
C ASP A 48 -17.72 -8.15 10.96
N LEU A 49 -17.16 -9.27 11.45
CA LEU A 49 -15.85 -9.74 10.99
C LEU A 49 -15.89 -10.16 9.51
N ASN A 50 -16.92 -10.86 9.07
CA ASN A 50 -17.06 -11.28 7.68
C ASN A 50 -17.28 -10.08 6.75
N GLN A 51 -18.04 -9.08 7.15
CA GLN A 51 -18.20 -7.85 6.38
C GLN A 51 -16.87 -7.11 6.22
N ALA A 52 -16.06 -7.02 7.29
CA ALA A 52 -14.73 -6.42 7.22
C ALA A 52 -13.76 -7.25 6.37
N PHE A 53 -13.92 -8.57 6.31
CA PHE A 53 -13.05 -9.49 5.58
C PHE A 53 -13.33 -9.53 4.07
N LYS A 54 -14.60 -9.47 3.69
CA LYS A 54 -15.08 -9.66 2.30
C LYS A 54 -14.32 -8.85 1.23
N PRO A 55 -13.97 -7.55 1.42
CA PRO A 55 -13.26 -6.76 0.41
C PRO A 55 -11.83 -7.26 0.11
N TYR A 56 -11.21 -7.96 1.04
CA TYR A 56 -9.80 -8.39 0.95
C TYR A 56 -9.63 -9.84 0.50
N GLU A 57 -10.65 -10.67 0.71
CA GLU A 57 -10.60 -12.11 0.43
C GLU A 57 -10.29 -12.41 -1.04
N ALA A 58 -10.98 -11.72 -1.96
CA ALA A 58 -10.77 -11.87 -3.39
C ALA A 58 -9.34 -11.51 -3.82
N ASN A 59 -8.77 -10.46 -3.22
CA ASN A 59 -7.41 -10.02 -3.53
C ASN A 59 -6.38 -11.06 -3.11
N ILE A 60 -6.52 -11.67 -1.91
CA ILE A 60 -5.58 -12.71 -1.46
C ILE A 60 -5.66 -13.94 -2.36
N ARG A 61 -6.87 -14.36 -2.77
CA ARG A 61 -7.04 -15.49 -3.68
C ARG A 61 -6.45 -15.24 -5.07
N ALA A 62 -6.50 -13.99 -5.54
CA ALA A 62 -5.93 -13.60 -6.83
C ALA A 62 -4.38 -13.61 -6.87
N LEU A 63 -3.71 -13.65 -5.70
CA LEU A 63 -2.24 -13.70 -5.63
C LEU A 63 -1.65 -15.06 -6.05
N GLY A 64 -2.47 -16.10 -6.22
CA GLY A 64 -2.01 -17.42 -6.70
C GLY A 64 -1.09 -18.15 -5.73
N TYR A 65 -1.24 -17.95 -4.43
CA TYR A 65 -0.45 -18.65 -3.40
C TYR A 65 -0.74 -20.16 -3.40
N SER A 66 0.19 -20.95 -2.84
CA SER A 66 -0.10 -22.34 -2.52
C SER A 66 -1.25 -22.44 -1.51
N PRO A 67 -2.03 -23.55 -1.47
CA PRO A 67 -3.17 -23.69 -0.55
C PRO A 67 -2.82 -23.49 0.93
N GLU A 68 -1.61 -23.87 1.34
CA GLU A 68 -1.11 -23.66 2.72
C GLU A 68 -0.90 -22.17 2.99
N ARG A 69 -0.18 -21.49 2.09
CA ARG A 69 0.14 -20.07 2.20
C ARG A 69 -1.10 -19.18 2.10
N GLU A 70 -2.07 -19.57 1.26
CA GLU A 70 -3.36 -18.88 1.18
C GLU A 70 -4.11 -18.97 2.51
N ARG A 71 -4.21 -20.18 3.11
CA ARG A 71 -4.86 -20.36 4.42
C ARG A 71 -4.19 -19.53 5.53
N GLU A 72 -2.87 -19.50 5.57
CA GLU A 72 -2.12 -18.67 6.54
C GLU A 72 -2.40 -17.18 6.34
N ALA A 73 -2.38 -16.70 5.10
CA ALA A 73 -2.65 -15.31 4.76
C ALA A 73 -4.08 -14.91 5.15
N LEU A 74 -5.08 -15.74 4.84
CA LEU A 74 -6.48 -15.51 5.22
C LEU A 74 -6.67 -15.54 6.74
N PHE A 75 -6.02 -16.47 7.44
CA PHE A 75 -6.08 -16.55 8.91
C PHE A 75 -5.47 -15.31 9.56
N LYS A 76 -4.28 -14.89 9.09
CA LYS A 76 -3.61 -13.67 9.57
C LYS A 76 -4.48 -12.43 9.33
N LEU A 77 -5.00 -12.27 8.11
CA LEU A 77 -5.90 -11.18 7.78
C LEU A 77 -7.11 -11.14 8.72
N ARG A 78 -7.72 -12.30 8.99
CA ARG A 78 -8.88 -12.37 9.86
C ARG A 78 -8.57 -11.95 11.29
N SER A 79 -7.42 -12.35 11.82
CA SER A 79 -6.91 -11.92 13.12
C SER A 79 -6.64 -10.41 13.18
N ASP A 80 -5.99 -9.87 12.15
CA ASP A 80 -5.69 -8.43 12.05
C ASP A 80 -6.98 -7.59 11.96
N LEU A 81 -7.98 -8.05 11.20
CA LEU A 81 -9.27 -7.37 11.10
C LEU A 81 -10.05 -7.42 12.41
N LEU A 82 -10.04 -8.55 13.12
CA LEU A 82 -10.64 -8.64 14.44
C LEU A 82 -9.98 -7.65 15.42
N SER A 83 -8.65 -7.57 15.41
CA SER A 83 -7.91 -6.59 16.21
C SER A 83 -8.34 -5.14 15.88
N ARG A 84 -8.47 -4.80 14.60
CA ARG A 84 -8.96 -3.48 14.17
C ARG A 84 -10.40 -3.20 14.59
N LEU A 85 -11.27 -4.20 14.57
CA LEU A 85 -12.65 -4.04 15.05
C LEU A 85 -12.70 -3.80 16.57
N ILE A 86 -11.84 -4.47 17.33
CA ILE A 86 -11.68 -4.22 18.78
C ILE A 86 -11.21 -2.77 19.00
N ASP A 87 -10.18 -2.31 18.29
CA ASP A 87 -9.66 -0.95 18.40
C ASP A 87 -10.70 0.11 18.04
N ARG A 88 -11.52 -0.18 17.02
CA ARG A 88 -12.64 0.68 16.66
C ARG A 88 -13.66 0.79 17.79
N LYS A 89 -14.05 -0.33 18.41
CA LYS A 89 -14.99 -0.32 19.57
C LYS A 89 -14.42 0.47 20.74
N LEU A 90 -13.14 0.28 21.07
CA LEU A 90 -12.47 1.05 22.12
C LEU A 90 -12.44 2.55 21.82
N THR A 91 -12.16 2.91 20.58
CA THR A 91 -12.17 4.31 20.11
C THR A 91 -13.56 4.92 20.19
N ASP A 92 -14.60 4.19 19.76
CA ASP A 92 -15.99 4.65 19.81
C ASP A 92 -16.46 4.80 21.27
N GLN A 93 -16.02 3.94 22.19
CA GLN A 93 -16.25 4.09 23.63
C GLN A 93 -15.51 5.32 24.22
N ALA A 94 -14.29 5.58 23.76
CA ALA A 94 -13.55 6.77 24.17
C ALA A 94 -14.23 8.07 23.71
N ILE A 95 -14.76 8.11 22.48
CA ILE A 95 -15.57 9.23 21.96
C ILE A 95 -16.73 9.54 22.93
N LYS A 96 -17.49 8.51 23.32
CA LYS A 96 -18.60 8.66 24.27
C LYS A 96 -18.12 9.13 25.64
N ARG A 97 -17.03 8.55 26.18
CA ARG A 97 -16.47 8.88 27.49
C ARG A 97 -15.99 10.32 27.58
N TYR A 98 -15.40 10.84 26.49
CA TYR A 98 -14.88 12.22 26.43
C TYR A 98 -15.94 13.23 25.98
N ASN A 99 -17.20 12.82 25.78
CA ASN A 99 -18.30 13.64 25.29
C ASN A 99 -17.90 14.42 24.02
N ILE A 100 -17.33 13.68 23.05
CA ILE A 100 -16.97 14.27 21.75
C ILE A 100 -18.21 14.24 20.87
N GLU A 101 -18.60 15.41 20.42
CA GLU A 101 -19.77 15.61 19.57
C GLU A 101 -19.36 16.34 18.30
N VAL A 102 -20.10 16.07 17.24
CA VAL A 102 -20.01 16.77 15.95
C VAL A 102 -21.41 17.18 15.55
N SER A 103 -21.63 18.46 15.36
CA SER A 103 -22.93 19.01 14.96
C SER A 103 -23.24 18.73 13.48
N GLU A 104 -24.54 18.70 13.12
CA GLU A 104 -24.93 18.55 11.71
C GLU A 104 -24.34 19.65 10.82
N LYS A 105 -24.24 20.88 11.34
CA LYS A 105 -23.59 21.99 10.63
C LYS A 105 -22.12 21.72 10.32
N GLU A 106 -21.38 21.12 11.23
CA GLU A 106 -19.97 20.74 11.00
C GLU A 106 -19.86 19.64 9.95
N ILE A 107 -20.80 18.67 9.95
CA ILE A 107 -20.88 17.64 8.92
C ILE A 107 -21.12 18.26 7.55
N ASP A 108 -22.12 19.17 7.45
CA ASP A 108 -22.42 19.85 6.20
C ASP A 108 -21.23 20.65 5.66
N LEU A 109 -20.60 21.46 6.52
CA LEU A 109 -19.42 22.25 6.15
C LEU A 109 -18.25 21.36 5.70
N ALA A 110 -18.06 20.22 6.33
CA ALA A 110 -16.99 19.30 5.96
C ALA A 110 -17.29 18.58 4.64
N LEU A 111 -18.55 18.23 4.38
CA LEU A 111 -18.99 17.67 3.10
C LEU A 111 -18.85 18.68 1.96
N GLU A 112 -19.23 19.95 2.18
CA GLU A 112 -19.03 21.01 1.19
C GLU A 112 -17.55 21.17 0.82
N ARG A 113 -16.64 21.21 1.80
CA ARG A 113 -15.18 21.28 1.52
C ARG A 113 -14.68 20.10 0.68
N ILE A 114 -15.21 18.90 0.90
CA ILE A 114 -14.85 17.73 0.08
C ILE A 114 -15.34 17.90 -1.36
N LYS A 115 -16.58 18.37 -1.54
CA LYS A 115 -17.14 18.63 -2.86
C LYS A 115 -16.34 19.71 -3.59
N GLU A 116 -16.06 20.83 -2.93
CA GLU A 116 -15.25 21.91 -3.49
C GLU A 116 -13.83 21.44 -3.86
N GLY A 117 -13.14 20.73 -2.95
CA GLY A 117 -11.79 20.23 -3.17
C GLY A 117 -11.68 19.20 -4.30
N ARG A 118 -12.77 18.54 -4.67
CA ARG A 118 -12.85 17.56 -5.76
C ARG A 118 -13.65 18.05 -6.96
N SER A 119 -14.15 19.29 -6.93
CA SER A 119 -15.02 19.87 -7.96
C SER A 119 -16.26 19.00 -8.26
N LEU A 120 -16.88 18.45 -7.19
CA LEU A 120 -18.06 17.59 -7.29
C LEU A 120 -19.33 18.39 -7.02
N THR A 121 -20.38 18.12 -7.81
CA THR A 121 -21.75 18.56 -7.52
C THR A 121 -22.45 17.59 -6.57
N ASP A 122 -23.63 17.95 -6.07
CA ASP A 122 -24.48 17.04 -5.28
C ASP A 122 -24.92 15.82 -6.10
N GLU A 123 -25.18 16.02 -7.40
CA GLU A 123 -25.51 14.95 -8.32
C GLU A 123 -24.33 13.97 -8.50
N ASP A 124 -23.12 14.48 -8.70
CA ASP A 124 -21.91 13.64 -8.85
C ASP A 124 -21.67 12.80 -7.60
N LEU A 125 -21.82 13.43 -6.41
CA LEU A 125 -21.67 12.71 -5.14
C LEU A 125 -22.72 11.60 -5.01
N ARG A 126 -24.00 11.89 -5.29
CA ARG A 126 -25.07 10.88 -5.22
C ARG A 126 -24.86 9.75 -6.22
N ALA A 127 -24.45 10.07 -7.45
CA ALA A 127 -24.16 9.08 -8.48
C ALA A 127 -23.01 8.16 -8.06
N GLY A 128 -21.89 8.71 -7.58
CA GLY A 128 -20.75 7.92 -7.11
C GLY A 128 -21.07 7.06 -5.86
N LEU A 129 -21.97 7.51 -4.98
CA LEU A 129 -22.45 6.70 -3.86
C LEU A 129 -23.34 5.56 -4.32
N ALA A 130 -24.25 5.82 -5.27
CA ALA A 130 -25.14 4.81 -5.82
C ALA A 130 -24.36 3.67 -6.52
N GLU A 131 -23.29 3.99 -7.24
CA GLU A 131 -22.37 2.99 -7.83
C GLU A 131 -21.72 2.09 -6.77
N GLN A 132 -21.51 2.60 -5.56
CA GLN A 132 -20.98 1.84 -4.43
C GLN A 132 -22.07 1.16 -3.59
N GLY A 133 -23.34 1.31 -3.98
CA GLY A 133 -24.48 0.77 -3.24
C GLY A 133 -24.76 1.48 -1.92
N LEU A 134 -24.31 2.73 -1.77
CA LEU A 134 -24.50 3.53 -0.56
C LEU A 134 -25.57 4.60 -0.77
N THR A 135 -26.40 4.80 0.25
CA THR A 135 -27.30 5.95 0.32
C THR A 135 -26.57 7.19 0.86
N MET A 136 -27.10 8.38 0.59
CA MET A 136 -26.57 9.63 1.16
C MET A 136 -26.64 9.62 2.70
N GLU A 137 -27.67 9.02 3.29
CA GLU A 137 -27.80 8.93 4.74
C GLU A 137 -26.73 8.03 5.36
N GLU A 138 -26.48 6.85 4.80
CA GLU A 138 -25.40 5.97 5.23
C GLU A 138 -24.04 6.63 5.09
N TYR A 139 -23.83 7.34 3.99
CA TYR A 139 -22.60 8.11 3.80
C TYR A 139 -22.42 9.19 4.86
N ARG A 140 -23.46 9.98 5.17
CA ARG A 140 -23.43 10.99 6.23
C ARG A 140 -23.12 10.38 7.59
N GLN A 141 -23.73 9.25 7.92
CA GLN A 141 -23.49 8.56 9.20
C GLN A 141 -22.05 8.04 9.28
N ASN A 142 -21.54 7.44 8.22
CA ASN A 142 -20.15 7.00 8.17
C ASN A 142 -19.18 8.19 8.29
N PHE A 143 -19.48 9.28 7.62
CA PHE A 143 -18.69 10.50 7.64
C PHE A 143 -18.70 11.17 9.04
N LYS A 144 -19.86 11.21 9.70
CA LYS A 144 -19.98 11.64 11.09
C LYS A 144 -19.08 10.85 12.03
N GLN A 145 -19.06 9.51 11.89
CA GLN A 145 -18.18 8.67 12.69
C GLN A 145 -16.70 8.96 12.42
N GLN A 146 -16.34 9.25 11.18
CA GLN A 146 -14.98 9.65 10.83
C GLN A 146 -14.60 11.00 11.45
N LEU A 147 -15.50 11.99 11.41
CA LEU A 147 -15.27 13.29 12.05
C LEU A 147 -15.11 13.16 13.56
N LEU A 148 -15.94 12.36 14.23
CA LEU A 148 -15.82 12.09 15.66
C LEU A 148 -14.44 11.51 16.02
N ARG A 149 -13.95 10.53 15.24
CA ARG A 149 -12.62 9.94 15.44
C ARG A 149 -11.50 10.95 15.18
N ASN A 150 -11.61 11.76 14.13
CA ASN A 150 -10.65 12.82 13.85
C ASN A 150 -10.59 13.84 14.98
N THR A 151 -11.74 14.23 15.52
CA THR A 151 -11.82 15.16 16.66
C THR A 151 -11.19 14.55 17.91
N LEU A 152 -11.43 13.26 18.17
CA LEU A 152 -10.79 12.54 19.28
C LEU A 152 -9.26 12.54 19.11
N VAL A 153 -8.75 12.16 17.94
CA VAL A 153 -7.31 12.11 17.66
C VAL A 153 -6.70 13.52 17.77
N ASN A 154 -7.35 14.53 17.24
CA ASN A 154 -6.88 15.92 17.37
C ASN A 154 -6.77 16.32 18.84
N ARG A 155 -7.80 16.05 19.65
CA ARG A 155 -7.85 16.43 21.06
C ARG A 155 -6.90 15.64 21.95
N GLU A 156 -6.85 14.31 21.79
CA GLU A 156 -6.12 13.44 22.72
C GLU A 156 -4.67 13.16 22.29
N ILE A 157 -4.36 13.33 21.03
CA ILE A 157 -3.06 13.02 20.44
C ILE A 157 -2.37 14.28 19.93
N LYS A 158 -2.90 14.85 18.83
CA LYS A 158 -2.22 15.89 18.04
C LYS A 158 -1.99 17.18 18.83
N SER A 159 -2.97 17.64 19.63
CA SER A 159 -2.84 18.85 20.45
C SER A 159 -1.76 18.77 21.54
N LYS A 160 -1.29 17.57 21.84
CA LYS A 160 -0.29 17.33 22.91
C LYS A 160 1.11 17.10 22.33
N ILE A 161 1.30 17.26 21.02
CA ILE A 161 2.58 17.08 20.35
C ILE A 161 3.18 18.43 20.04
N VAL A 162 4.40 18.63 20.49
CA VAL A 162 5.21 19.80 20.20
C VAL A 162 6.57 19.29 19.74
N ILE A 163 6.98 19.63 18.53
CA ILE A 163 8.32 19.32 18.02
C ILE A 163 9.22 20.51 18.29
N THR A 164 10.30 20.27 19.01
CA THR A 164 11.25 21.32 19.42
C THR A 164 12.35 21.53 18.38
N GLU A 165 12.97 22.69 18.38
CA GLU A 165 14.13 22.99 17.52
C GLU A 165 15.31 22.01 17.77
N ASP A 166 15.50 21.58 19.02
CA ASP A 166 16.54 20.63 19.36
C ASP A 166 16.28 19.24 18.78
N GLU A 167 15.00 18.82 18.66
CA GLU A 167 14.63 17.57 18.00
C GLU A 167 14.89 17.64 16.50
N ILE A 168 14.52 18.76 15.85
CA ILE A 168 14.77 19.00 14.45
C ILE A 168 16.28 18.97 14.17
N LYS A 169 17.06 19.68 14.98
CA LYS A 169 18.50 19.71 14.83
C LYS A 169 19.14 18.32 15.02
N ARG A 170 18.72 17.57 16.06
CA ARG A 170 19.21 16.20 16.28
C ARG A 170 18.89 15.26 15.12
N TYR A 171 17.69 15.39 14.56
CA TYR A 171 17.28 14.60 13.39
C TYR A 171 18.16 14.92 12.18
N TYR A 172 18.38 16.22 11.89
CA TYR A 172 19.26 16.67 10.80
C TYR A 172 20.68 16.14 10.97
N ASP A 173 21.27 16.29 12.16
CA ASP A 173 22.62 15.85 12.44
C ASP A 173 22.76 14.32 12.32
N ALA A 174 21.74 13.56 12.79
CA ALA A 174 21.71 12.10 12.69
C ALA A 174 21.52 11.58 11.27
N HIS A 175 20.92 12.38 10.38
CA HIS A 175 20.66 12.01 8.97
C HIS A 175 21.43 12.91 7.99
N SER A 176 22.61 13.39 8.41
CA SER A 176 23.43 14.34 7.64
C SER A 176 23.75 13.84 6.23
N GLU A 177 23.89 12.53 6.02
CA GLU A 177 24.10 11.92 4.71
C GLU A 177 22.94 12.17 3.74
N LYS A 178 21.68 12.19 4.24
CA LYS A 178 20.50 12.49 3.42
C LYS A 178 20.54 13.90 2.85
N TYR A 179 21.15 14.83 3.57
CA TYR A 179 21.20 16.26 3.25
C TYR A 179 22.55 16.75 2.72
N ALA A 180 23.54 15.87 2.65
CA ALA A 180 24.91 16.22 2.24
C ALA A 180 25.07 16.65 0.76
N GLY A 181 24.00 16.56 0.00
CA GLY A 181 24.07 16.68 -1.45
C GLY A 181 24.60 15.41 -2.10
N GLU A 182 24.29 15.23 -3.35
CA GLU A 182 24.67 14.03 -4.11
C GLU A 182 25.42 14.39 -5.37
N THR A 183 26.36 13.54 -5.74
CA THR A 183 26.95 13.54 -7.08
C THR A 183 26.48 12.31 -7.82
N LYS A 184 25.71 12.51 -8.89
CA LYS A 184 25.25 11.44 -9.78
C LYS A 184 25.92 11.54 -11.13
N TYR A 185 26.31 10.41 -11.67
CA TYR A 185 26.95 10.25 -12.97
C TYR A 185 25.94 9.64 -13.93
N HIS A 186 25.63 10.33 -15.02
CA HIS A 186 24.88 9.75 -16.12
C HIS A 186 25.85 8.97 -17.00
N ILE A 187 25.68 7.67 -17.00
CA ILE A 187 26.66 6.75 -17.58
C ILE A 187 26.03 6.03 -18.75
N TRP A 188 26.80 5.99 -19.83
CA TRP A 188 26.55 5.15 -20.99
C TRP A 188 27.67 4.13 -21.11
N ASN A 189 27.42 2.99 -21.75
CA ASN A 189 28.47 2.07 -22.12
C ASN A 189 28.36 1.66 -23.59
N ILE A 190 29.49 1.21 -24.15
CA ILE A 190 29.56 0.37 -25.35
C ILE A 190 30.20 -0.92 -24.89
N PHE A 191 29.52 -2.05 -25.15
CA PHE A 191 29.93 -3.36 -24.69
C PHE A 191 30.03 -4.34 -25.85
N ILE A 192 31.07 -5.20 -25.84
CA ILE A 192 31.17 -6.37 -26.72
C ILE A 192 31.26 -7.60 -25.85
N ARG A 193 30.29 -8.47 -26.00
CA ARG A 193 30.20 -9.71 -25.19
C ARG A 193 31.21 -10.76 -25.71
N PHE A 194 31.82 -11.48 -24.79
CA PHE A 194 32.55 -12.69 -25.14
C PHE A 194 31.58 -13.78 -25.63
N PRO A 195 31.94 -14.57 -26.66
CA PRO A 195 31.16 -15.73 -27.05
C PRO A 195 31.16 -16.76 -25.93
N GLU A 196 30.11 -17.56 -25.83
CA GLU A 196 29.91 -18.57 -24.77
C GLU A 196 31.01 -19.66 -24.69
N PHE A 197 31.81 -19.79 -25.74
CA PHE A 197 32.94 -20.73 -25.76
C PHE A 197 34.25 -19.94 -25.67
N GLU A 198 35.10 -20.27 -24.68
CA GLU A 198 36.43 -19.72 -24.53
C GLU A 198 37.29 -19.98 -25.78
N ASN A 199 37.38 -18.97 -26.62
CA ASN A 199 38.19 -19.00 -27.84
C ASN A 199 39.03 -17.72 -27.85
N GLU A 200 40.32 -17.86 -27.58
CA GLU A 200 41.27 -16.76 -27.56
C GLU A 200 41.24 -15.89 -28.85
N SER A 201 41.04 -16.55 -30.00
CA SER A 201 40.91 -15.84 -31.26
C SER A 201 39.65 -14.99 -31.36
N ALA A 202 38.57 -15.33 -30.65
CA ALA A 202 37.35 -14.55 -30.57
C ALA A 202 37.51 -13.38 -29.62
N LYS A 203 38.17 -13.58 -28.48
CA LYS A 203 38.49 -12.48 -27.52
C LYS A 203 39.40 -11.44 -28.22
N GLN A 204 40.41 -11.91 -28.98
CA GLN A 204 41.29 -10.99 -29.71
C GLN A 204 40.51 -10.14 -30.73
N ARG A 205 39.61 -10.73 -31.50
CA ARG A 205 38.75 -10.02 -32.44
C ARG A 205 37.80 -9.02 -31.74
N ALA A 206 37.27 -9.39 -30.57
CA ALA A 206 36.43 -8.50 -29.76
C ALA A 206 37.28 -7.30 -29.27
N LEU A 207 38.51 -7.52 -28.84
CA LEU A 207 39.42 -6.46 -28.42
C LEU A 207 39.72 -5.52 -29.60
N GLU A 208 40.10 -6.02 -30.78
CA GLU A 208 40.39 -5.24 -31.99
C GLU A 208 39.18 -4.37 -32.39
N LYS A 209 37.96 -4.90 -32.32
CA LYS A 209 36.74 -4.14 -32.56
C LYS A 209 36.55 -3.02 -31.52
N MET A 210 36.75 -3.31 -30.23
CA MET A 210 36.60 -2.34 -29.18
C MET A 210 37.70 -1.24 -29.25
N GLU A 211 38.91 -1.60 -29.62
CA GLU A 211 40.00 -0.66 -29.88
C GLU A 211 39.71 0.25 -31.09
N SER A 212 39.04 -0.28 -32.12
CA SER A 212 38.53 0.53 -33.23
C SER A 212 37.49 1.56 -32.75
N VAL A 213 36.56 1.14 -31.91
CA VAL A 213 35.61 2.07 -31.27
C VAL A 213 36.33 3.15 -30.47
N ALA A 214 37.29 2.75 -29.63
CA ALA A 214 38.11 3.70 -28.86
C ALA A 214 38.89 4.70 -29.75
N THR A 215 39.37 4.23 -30.91
CA THR A 215 40.05 5.06 -31.88
C THR A 215 39.13 6.09 -32.54
N ASN A 216 37.92 5.66 -32.93
CA ASN A 216 36.90 6.54 -33.48
C ASN A 216 36.48 7.62 -32.47
N LEU A 217 36.33 7.27 -31.20
CA LEU A 217 36.06 8.22 -30.11
C LEU A 217 37.19 9.25 -29.97
N LYS A 218 38.45 8.81 -30.01
CA LYS A 218 39.62 9.69 -29.95
C LYS A 218 39.71 10.62 -31.16
N GLN A 219 39.17 10.22 -32.31
CA GLN A 219 39.09 11.04 -33.52
C GLN A 219 37.93 12.04 -33.50
N GLY A 220 37.12 12.06 -32.41
CA GLY A 220 36.05 13.03 -32.19
C GLY A 220 34.68 12.54 -32.66
N GLN A 221 34.50 11.25 -32.94
CA GLN A 221 33.16 10.72 -33.19
C GLN A 221 32.38 10.72 -31.88
N ALA A 222 31.12 11.18 -31.92
CA ALA A 222 30.27 11.25 -30.74
C ALA A 222 29.95 9.85 -30.19
N PHE A 223 30.09 9.71 -28.87
CA PHE A 223 29.82 8.41 -28.17
C PHE A 223 28.41 7.91 -28.44
N GLU A 224 27.42 8.78 -28.32
CA GLU A 224 26.00 8.47 -28.53
C GLU A 224 25.73 7.96 -29.96
N SER A 225 26.48 8.49 -30.95
CA SER A 225 26.35 8.03 -32.35
C SER A 225 26.90 6.63 -32.55
N LEU A 226 27.95 6.26 -31.84
CA LEU A 226 28.49 4.90 -31.86
C LEU A 226 27.60 3.93 -31.06
N ALA A 227 27.13 4.37 -29.89
CA ALA A 227 26.25 3.59 -29.03
C ALA A 227 24.87 3.32 -29.66
N ALA A 228 24.40 4.21 -30.55
CA ALA A 228 23.12 4.05 -31.25
C ALA A 228 23.18 3.10 -32.46
N GLN A 229 24.36 2.62 -32.85
CA GLN A 229 24.49 1.65 -33.93
C GLN A 229 23.94 0.29 -33.49
N LYS A 230 23.07 -0.26 -34.32
CA LYS A 230 22.57 -1.62 -34.05
C LYS A 230 23.62 -2.65 -34.40
N PRO A 231 23.85 -3.62 -33.49
CA PRO A 231 24.79 -4.69 -33.79
C PRO A 231 24.21 -5.62 -34.90
N ASP A 232 25.02 -5.93 -35.90
CA ASP A 232 24.68 -6.92 -36.92
C ASP A 232 24.98 -8.36 -36.45
N SER A 233 25.80 -8.49 -35.41
CA SER A 233 26.29 -9.74 -34.85
C SER A 233 26.41 -9.64 -33.32
N PRO A 234 26.25 -10.75 -32.56
CA PRO A 234 26.50 -10.77 -31.11
C PRO A 234 27.90 -10.32 -30.66
N MET A 235 28.84 -10.28 -31.59
CA MET A 235 30.23 -9.78 -31.39
C MET A 235 30.42 -8.36 -31.86
N ASP A 236 29.37 -7.64 -32.19
CA ASP A 236 29.48 -6.22 -32.54
C ASP A 236 29.25 -5.35 -31.29
N PRO A 237 29.80 -4.12 -31.29
CA PRO A 237 29.61 -3.18 -30.21
C PRO A 237 28.11 -2.88 -29.99
N GLU A 238 27.62 -3.02 -28.79
CA GLU A 238 26.26 -2.66 -28.38
C GLU A 238 26.35 -1.52 -27.38
N GLY A 239 25.64 -0.43 -27.65
CA GLY A 239 25.58 0.71 -26.76
C GLY A 239 24.32 0.72 -25.92
N ALA A 240 24.43 1.14 -24.67
CA ALA A 240 23.31 1.32 -23.77
C ALA A 240 23.45 2.56 -22.89
N ASP A 241 22.34 3.27 -22.70
CA ASP A 241 22.19 4.26 -21.63
C ASP A 241 21.91 3.50 -20.33
N LEU A 242 22.85 3.56 -19.40
CA LEU A 242 22.72 2.90 -18.10
C LEU A 242 21.96 3.76 -17.08
N GLY A 243 21.79 5.07 -17.34
CA GLY A 243 21.11 6.00 -16.48
C GLY A 243 22.01 6.69 -15.46
N LEU A 244 21.40 7.16 -14.37
CA LEU A 244 22.04 7.94 -13.32
C LEU A 244 22.42 7.07 -12.14
N PHE A 245 23.70 7.11 -11.75
CA PHE A 245 24.24 6.37 -10.61
C PHE A 245 25.03 7.28 -9.67
N ARG A 246 24.94 7.03 -8.38
CA ARG A 246 25.93 7.52 -7.42
C ARG A 246 27.21 6.67 -7.54
N MET A 247 28.32 7.21 -7.05
CA MET A 247 29.60 6.47 -7.10
C MET A 247 29.55 5.15 -6.33
N ASP A 248 28.87 5.13 -5.18
CA ASP A 248 28.73 3.95 -4.30
C ASP A 248 27.79 2.86 -4.83
N GLU A 249 26.93 3.19 -5.80
CA GLU A 249 26.03 2.23 -6.49
C GLU A 249 26.73 1.45 -7.60
N LEU A 250 27.93 1.90 -8.01
CA LEU A 250 28.69 1.27 -9.07
C LEU A 250 29.59 0.13 -8.53
N SER A 251 29.89 -0.83 -9.38
CA SER A 251 30.89 -1.85 -9.04
C SER A 251 32.27 -1.23 -8.80
N PRO A 252 33.15 -1.82 -7.95
CA PRO A 252 34.46 -1.28 -7.68
C PRO A 252 35.32 -1.03 -8.93
N HIS A 253 35.12 -1.85 -9.96
CA HIS A 253 35.80 -1.72 -11.24
C HIS A 253 35.38 -0.44 -11.98
N LEU A 254 34.06 -0.17 -12.02
CA LEU A 254 33.50 1.04 -12.63
C LEU A 254 33.84 2.29 -11.84
N GLN A 255 33.76 2.22 -10.49
CA GLN A 255 34.19 3.32 -9.62
C GLN A 255 35.62 3.78 -9.95
N LYS A 256 36.55 2.81 -10.08
CA LYS A 256 37.92 3.07 -10.40
C LYS A 256 38.09 3.69 -11.80
N ALA A 257 37.25 3.23 -12.75
CA ALA A 257 37.34 3.73 -14.14
C ALA A 257 36.87 5.17 -14.27
N ILE A 258 35.79 5.56 -13.54
CA ILE A 258 35.17 6.89 -13.72
C ILE A 258 35.59 7.95 -12.70
N LYS A 259 36.31 7.56 -11.63
CA LYS A 259 36.65 8.42 -10.50
C LYS A 259 37.19 9.80 -10.89
N ASP A 260 38.04 9.85 -11.89
CA ASP A 260 38.71 11.08 -12.33
C ASP A 260 38.15 11.63 -13.66
N MET A 261 37.06 11.02 -14.18
CA MET A 261 36.42 11.42 -15.43
C MET A 261 35.52 12.63 -15.22
N LYS A 262 35.50 13.50 -16.25
CA LYS A 262 34.59 14.65 -16.36
C LYS A 262 33.41 14.30 -17.26
N ALA A 263 32.40 15.15 -17.25
CA ALA A 263 31.35 15.06 -18.25
C ALA A 263 31.91 15.21 -19.66
N GLY A 264 31.58 14.28 -20.54
CA GLY A 264 32.10 14.16 -21.89
C GLY A 264 33.29 13.21 -22.02
N ASP A 265 33.87 12.73 -20.92
CA ASP A 265 34.99 11.79 -20.97
C ASP A 265 34.52 10.34 -21.16
N PHE A 266 35.37 9.54 -21.79
CA PHE A 266 35.19 8.09 -21.91
C PHE A 266 36.41 7.33 -21.39
N SER A 267 36.17 6.11 -20.86
CA SER A 267 37.22 5.25 -20.32
C SER A 267 38.09 4.64 -21.41
N PRO A 268 39.30 4.15 -21.08
CA PRO A 268 39.96 3.15 -21.93
C PRO A 268 39.07 1.90 -22.06
N VAL A 269 39.47 1.00 -22.95
CA VAL A 269 38.88 -0.34 -23.05
C VAL A 269 39.03 -1.05 -21.69
N LEU A 270 37.93 -1.47 -21.08
CA LEU A 270 37.90 -2.19 -19.82
C LEU A 270 37.55 -3.66 -20.12
N GLU A 271 38.36 -4.57 -19.62
CA GLU A 271 38.09 -5.99 -19.67
C GLU A 271 37.23 -6.39 -18.47
N THR A 272 36.21 -7.23 -18.70
CA THR A 272 35.35 -7.82 -17.70
C THR A 272 35.26 -9.33 -17.90
N GLU A 273 34.66 -10.05 -16.97
CA GLU A 273 34.42 -11.48 -17.12
C GLU A 273 33.52 -11.81 -18.32
N MET A 274 32.66 -10.89 -18.75
CA MET A 274 31.67 -11.10 -19.80
C MET A 274 32.02 -10.47 -21.14
N GLY A 275 33.07 -9.62 -21.22
CA GLY A 275 33.40 -8.91 -22.45
C GLY A 275 34.26 -7.67 -22.24
N TYR A 276 34.43 -6.92 -23.29
CA TYR A 276 35.09 -5.60 -23.29
C TYR A 276 34.06 -4.50 -23.28
N GLN A 277 34.34 -3.40 -22.55
CA GLN A 277 33.49 -2.23 -22.51
C GLN A 277 34.24 -0.92 -22.49
N ILE A 278 33.60 0.13 -22.98
CA ILE A 278 34.00 1.52 -22.81
C ILE A 278 32.87 2.24 -22.09
N ILE A 279 33.19 2.93 -21.02
CA ILE A 279 32.22 3.70 -20.22
C ILE A 279 32.34 5.17 -20.65
N TYR A 280 31.21 5.85 -20.75
CA TYR A 280 31.12 7.27 -21.05
C TYR A 280 30.32 7.97 -19.95
N VAL A 281 30.90 9.04 -19.43
CA VAL A 281 30.23 9.93 -18.48
C VAL A 281 29.60 11.08 -19.25
N GLN A 282 28.34 10.93 -19.61
CA GLN A 282 27.62 11.93 -20.36
C GLN A 282 27.44 13.22 -19.55
N LYS A 283 27.07 13.10 -18.27
CA LYS A 283 26.73 14.22 -17.40
C LYS A 283 27.07 13.91 -15.96
N ILE A 284 27.53 14.89 -15.23
CA ILE A 284 27.69 14.83 -13.77
C ILE A 284 26.71 15.83 -13.17
N ILE A 285 25.77 15.33 -12.38
CA ILE A 285 24.77 16.13 -11.68
C ILE A 285 25.23 16.22 -10.23
N LYS A 286 25.46 17.43 -9.77
CA LYS A 286 25.75 17.72 -8.36
C LYS A 286 24.56 18.47 -7.80
N THR A 287 24.02 17.97 -6.70
CA THR A 287 23.07 18.70 -5.88
C THR A 287 23.80 19.29 -4.69
N ASP A 288 23.52 20.55 -4.39
CA ASP A 288 24.14 21.20 -3.24
C ASP A 288 23.63 20.58 -1.93
N PRO A 289 24.45 20.58 -0.88
CA PRO A 289 23.99 20.24 0.45
C PRO A 289 22.81 21.13 0.86
N GLN A 290 21.79 20.52 1.42
CA GLN A 290 20.65 21.26 1.97
C GLN A 290 20.95 21.67 3.40
N SER A 291 20.83 22.95 3.70
CA SER A 291 21.02 23.45 5.06
C SER A 291 19.86 23.01 5.96
N LEU A 292 20.08 23.02 7.27
CA LEU A 292 19.01 22.76 8.24
C LEU A 292 17.80 23.69 7.99
N GLU A 293 18.02 24.93 7.64
CA GLU A 293 16.96 25.90 7.40
C GLU A 293 16.11 25.55 6.18
N ASP A 294 16.73 25.01 5.12
CA ASP A 294 16.05 24.60 3.88
C ASP A 294 15.11 23.41 4.12
N VAL A 295 15.48 22.49 5.02
CA VAL A 295 14.75 21.23 5.27
C VAL A 295 14.01 21.21 6.59
N LYS A 296 14.06 22.29 7.36
CA LYS A 296 13.47 22.40 8.69
C LYS A 296 11.98 22.02 8.72
N SER A 297 11.20 22.54 7.77
CA SER A 297 9.77 22.24 7.68
C SER A 297 9.50 20.79 7.32
N GLU A 298 10.31 20.18 6.45
CA GLU A 298 10.22 18.76 6.09
C GLU A 298 10.50 17.88 7.32
N ILE A 299 11.59 18.17 8.03
CA ILE A 299 11.98 17.43 9.24
C ILE A 299 10.92 17.58 10.32
N GLN A 300 10.42 18.79 10.54
CA GLN A 300 9.37 19.06 11.52
C GLN A 300 8.10 18.26 11.22
N GLN A 301 7.70 18.20 9.94
CA GLN A 301 6.55 17.39 9.54
C GLN A 301 6.79 15.90 9.74
N THR A 302 7.96 15.40 9.36
CA THR A 302 8.35 13.98 9.56
C THR A 302 8.29 13.60 11.04
N LEU A 303 8.94 14.39 11.90
CA LEU A 303 8.95 14.14 13.35
C LEU A 303 7.54 14.26 13.96
N TYR A 304 6.73 15.20 13.47
CA TYR A 304 5.35 15.35 13.92
C TYR A 304 4.51 14.12 13.56
N ASP A 305 4.60 13.62 12.34
CA ASP A 305 3.84 12.46 11.88
C ASP A 305 4.27 11.20 12.65
N GLU A 306 5.56 10.99 12.86
CA GLU A 306 6.09 9.90 13.70
C GLU A 306 5.61 10.01 15.16
N ALA A 307 5.60 11.22 15.72
CA ALA A 307 5.12 11.45 17.09
C ALA A 307 3.61 11.21 17.20
N VAL A 308 2.82 11.58 16.17
CA VAL A 308 1.37 11.27 16.10
C VAL A 308 1.14 9.78 16.13
N ASP A 309 1.82 9.03 15.27
CA ASP A 309 1.66 7.58 15.16
C ASP A 309 2.06 6.87 16.46
N ASN A 310 3.23 7.18 17.00
CA ASN A 310 3.72 6.61 18.25
C ASN A 310 2.79 6.90 19.44
N ARG A 311 2.32 8.13 19.55
CA ARG A 311 1.41 8.53 20.62
C ARG A 311 0.03 7.89 20.47
N PHE A 312 -0.47 7.75 19.24
CA PHE A 312 -1.72 7.07 18.95
C PHE A 312 -1.63 5.59 19.33
N GLN A 313 -0.58 4.88 18.94
CA GLN A 313 -0.36 3.47 19.30
C GLN A 313 -0.29 3.29 20.82
N THR A 314 0.46 4.15 21.50
CA THR A 314 0.57 4.12 22.97
C THR A 314 -0.80 4.38 23.63
N TRP A 315 -1.55 5.35 23.13
CA TRP A 315 -2.88 5.66 23.64
C TRP A 315 -3.85 4.49 23.44
N LEU A 316 -3.82 3.86 22.28
CA LEU A 316 -4.67 2.71 21.95
C LEU A 316 -4.30 1.50 22.81
N GLN A 317 -3.01 1.24 23.02
CA GLN A 317 -2.53 0.19 23.94
C GLN A 317 -3.02 0.43 25.37
N ASN A 318 -2.95 1.65 25.86
CA ASN A 318 -3.50 2.02 27.17
C ASN A 318 -5.02 1.82 27.26
N LEU A 319 -5.77 2.04 26.18
CA LEU A 319 -7.21 1.71 26.14
C LEU A 319 -7.43 0.21 26.24
N ARG A 320 -6.66 -0.60 25.52
CA ARG A 320 -6.74 -2.07 25.56
C ARG A 320 -6.47 -2.60 26.97
N GLU A 321 -5.40 -2.13 27.62
CA GLU A 321 -5.00 -2.56 28.99
C GLU A 321 -6.06 -2.23 30.07
N LYS A 322 -6.79 -1.14 29.88
CA LYS A 322 -7.84 -0.69 30.79
C LYS A 322 -9.22 -1.27 30.46
N SER A 323 -9.33 -2.10 29.45
CA SER A 323 -10.59 -2.63 28.96
C SER A 323 -10.68 -4.14 29.13
N HIS A 324 -11.90 -4.65 29.38
CA HIS A 324 -12.15 -6.07 29.37
C HIS A 324 -12.35 -6.55 27.92
N ILE A 325 -11.36 -7.25 27.37
CA ILE A 325 -11.40 -7.80 26.02
C ILE A 325 -11.38 -9.32 26.10
N LYS A 326 -12.42 -9.97 25.58
CA LYS A 326 -12.52 -11.43 25.50
C LYS A 326 -12.78 -11.84 24.05
N ILE A 327 -11.82 -12.54 23.46
CA ILE A 327 -11.98 -13.17 22.15
C ILE A 327 -12.63 -14.53 22.36
N VAL A 328 -13.73 -14.80 21.62
CA VAL A 328 -14.47 -16.05 21.66
C VAL A 328 -14.05 -16.85 20.43
N GLN A 329 -13.43 -17.99 20.66
CA GLN A 329 -12.98 -18.92 19.59
C GLN A 329 -14.12 -19.79 19.08
#